data_32e7824308d5d76e56ece2449c886be2
#
_entry.id   32e7824308d5d76e56ece2449c886be2
#
_cell.length_a   1.000
_cell.length_b   1.000
_cell.length_c   1.000
_cell.angle_alpha   90.00
_cell.angle_beta   90.00
_cell.angle_gamma   90.00
#
_symmetry.space_group_name_H-M   'P 1'
#
loop_
_entity.id
_entity.type
_entity.pdbx_description
1 polymer ?
#
loop_
_entity_poly.entity_id
_entity_poly.type
_entity_poly.pdbx_seq_one_letter_code
_entity_poly.pdbx_strand_id
1 'polypeptide(L)'
;MPRDPRKHQKALMKKRSKEKAALQRTSTRQAPTSLSPQAIIRRARAFPFLECWISANWQKDDLGLVEILLARQQPDDDICFGVYLVDKYCLGLKNTFANAGFSHTRYQNEVRNRIFHETKRQECPVELAHQMIYASIEYAAQFGFEPDKDFALSQYVLAPRGELEEPYQLTFGKNGKPFFVAGPHDNVARILKQLEKTAGPGNYDYFAPLDTF
;
A
#
# COMPACT_ATOMS: atom_id res chain seq x y z
N MET A 1 -24.58 1.46 12.70
CA MET A 1 -24.91 1.52 11.26
C MET A 1 -23.65 1.14 10.48
N PRO A 2 -23.70 0.20 9.54
CA PRO A 2 -22.54 -0.14 8.71
C PRO A 2 -22.13 1.09 7.92
N ARG A 3 -20.82 1.41 7.92
CA ARG A 3 -20.27 2.52 7.13
C ARG A 3 -20.41 2.16 5.65
N ASP A 4 -20.91 3.11 4.86
CA ASP A 4 -20.99 2.96 3.39
C ASP A 4 -19.59 2.67 2.84
N PRO A 5 -19.35 1.50 2.24
CA PRO A 5 -18.04 1.07 1.72
C PRO A 5 -17.40 2.09 0.80
N ARG A 6 -18.20 2.75 -0.03
CA ARG A 6 -17.74 3.78 -1.00
C ARG A 6 -17.19 5.01 -0.30
N LYS A 7 -17.90 5.50 0.74
CA LYS A 7 -17.45 6.68 1.49
C LYS A 7 -16.13 6.42 2.17
N HIS A 8 -15.97 5.23 2.76
CA HIS A 8 -14.74 4.82 3.40
C HIS A 8 -13.57 4.74 2.41
N GLN A 9 -13.73 4.02 1.29
CA GLN A 9 -12.69 3.89 0.28
C GLN A 9 -12.36 5.24 -0.37
N LYS A 10 -13.36 6.07 -0.68
CA LYS A 10 -13.16 7.41 -1.22
C LYS A 10 -12.39 8.31 -0.26
N ALA A 11 -12.70 8.25 1.03
CA ALA A 11 -11.99 8.99 2.06
C ALA A 11 -10.53 8.53 2.15
N LEU A 12 -10.29 7.21 2.17
CA LEU A 12 -8.97 6.60 2.25
C LEU A 12 -8.08 7.00 1.06
N MET A 13 -8.58 6.87 -0.16
CA MET A 13 -7.82 7.20 -1.38
C MET A 13 -7.54 8.71 -1.51
N LYS A 14 -8.53 9.56 -1.18
CA LYS A 14 -8.34 11.03 -1.16
C LYS A 14 -7.32 11.44 -0.12
N LYS A 15 -7.35 10.82 1.05
CA LYS A 15 -6.38 11.02 2.12
C LYS A 15 -4.98 10.63 1.64
N ARG A 16 -4.82 9.43 1.09
CA ARG A 16 -3.54 8.93 0.55
C ARG A 16 -2.96 9.84 -0.53
N SER A 17 -3.77 10.30 -1.47
CA SER A 17 -3.31 11.23 -2.51
C SER A 17 -2.80 12.55 -1.92
N LYS A 18 -3.49 13.10 -0.90
CA LYS A 18 -3.06 14.32 -0.20
C LYS A 18 -1.77 14.09 0.60
N GLU A 19 -1.67 13.00 1.32
CA GLU A 19 -0.49 12.63 2.11
C GLU A 19 0.72 12.42 1.21
N LYS A 20 0.57 11.65 0.13
CA LYS A 20 1.59 11.47 -0.88
C LYS A 20 2.10 12.81 -1.44
N ALA A 21 1.19 13.71 -1.84
CA ALA A 21 1.55 15.01 -2.37
C ALA A 21 2.21 15.91 -1.31
N ALA A 22 1.74 15.90 -0.06
CA ALA A 22 2.33 16.69 1.02
C ALA A 22 3.75 16.22 1.36
N LEU A 23 3.94 14.90 1.50
CA LEU A 23 5.23 14.30 1.82
C LEU A 23 6.25 14.43 0.68
N GLN A 24 5.80 14.42 -0.58
CA GLN A 24 6.68 14.69 -1.73
C GLN A 24 7.15 16.14 -1.80
N ARG A 25 6.30 17.12 -1.47
CA ARG A 25 6.65 18.56 -1.48
C ARG A 25 7.68 18.94 -0.42
N THR A 26 7.69 18.26 0.71
CA THR A 26 8.62 18.57 1.81
C THR A 26 10.03 18.03 1.58
N SER A 27 10.21 17.06 0.69
CA SER A 27 11.55 16.53 0.34
C SER A 27 12.41 17.48 -0.52
N THR A 28 11.82 18.53 -1.10
CA THR A 28 12.50 19.44 -2.04
C THR A 28 13.26 20.60 -1.36
N ARG A 29 13.29 20.67 -0.02
CA ARG A 29 13.86 21.82 0.74
C ARG A 29 15.19 21.54 1.43
N GLN A 30 15.89 20.46 1.13
CA GLN A 30 17.18 20.14 1.76
C GLN A 30 18.39 20.66 0.99
N ALA A 31 19.46 21.00 1.74
CA ALA A 31 20.70 21.62 1.24
C ALA A 31 21.48 20.74 0.24
N PRO A 32 22.34 21.32 -0.62
CA PRO A 32 22.94 20.67 -1.78
C PRO A 32 24.04 19.62 -1.51
N THR A 33 24.29 19.25 -0.27
CA THR A 33 25.30 18.24 0.13
C THR A 33 24.71 16.87 0.54
N SER A 34 23.40 16.74 0.65
CA SER A 34 22.75 15.46 0.96
C SER A 34 22.25 14.76 -0.29
N LEU A 35 22.33 13.43 -0.30
CA LEU A 35 21.72 12.63 -1.36
C LEU A 35 20.22 12.95 -1.49
N SER A 36 19.69 12.93 -2.72
CA SER A 36 18.24 13.11 -2.90
C SER A 36 17.48 11.97 -2.21
N PRO A 37 16.23 12.21 -1.74
CA PRO A 37 15.42 11.16 -1.14
C PRO A 37 15.31 9.90 -1.97
N GLN A 38 15.19 10.03 -3.29
CA GLN A 38 15.18 8.88 -4.21
C GLN A 38 16.49 8.10 -4.20
N ALA A 39 17.63 8.79 -4.11
CA ALA A 39 18.94 8.14 -4.04
C ALA A 39 19.12 7.39 -2.69
N ILE A 40 18.58 7.93 -1.61
CA ILE A 40 18.57 7.28 -0.30
C ILE A 40 17.66 6.04 -0.33
N ILE A 41 16.43 6.18 -0.86
CA ILE A 41 15.46 5.07 -0.95
C ILE A 41 16.05 3.90 -1.74
N ARG A 42 16.74 4.15 -2.86
CA ARG A 42 17.41 3.09 -3.66
C ARG A 42 18.47 2.31 -2.87
N ARG A 43 18.98 2.85 -1.78
CA ARG A 43 19.95 2.22 -0.87
C ARG A 43 19.30 1.67 0.40
N ALA A 44 17.98 1.81 0.55
CA ALA A 44 17.28 1.51 1.80
C ALA A 44 17.48 0.06 2.27
N ARG A 45 17.70 -0.89 1.37
CA ARG A 45 17.98 -2.28 1.72
C ARG A 45 19.23 -2.46 2.60
N ALA A 46 20.18 -1.54 2.53
CA ALA A 46 21.36 -1.54 3.40
C ALA A 46 21.07 -1.00 4.81
N PHE A 47 19.91 -0.41 5.05
CA PHE A 47 19.54 0.14 6.34
C PHE A 47 18.78 -0.89 7.17
N PRO A 48 19.02 -0.99 8.49
CA PRO A 48 18.29 -1.91 9.35
C PRO A 48 16.80 -1.55 9.40
N PHE A 49 15.93 -2.54 9.57
CA PHE A 49 14.52 -2.33 9.86
C PHE A 49 14.36 -1.63 11.21
N LEU A 50 13.51 -0.62 11.26
CA LEU A 50 13.20 0.14 12.46
C LEU A 50 11.87 -0.30 13.06
N GLU A 51 10.80 -0.23 12.28
CA GLU A 51 9.45 -0.63 12.70
C GLU A 51 8.60 -1.02 11.49
N CYS A 52 7.60 -1.84 11.75
CA CYS A 52 6.60 -2.24 10.77
C CYS A 52 5.20 -2.21 11.40
N TRP A 53 4.26 -1.56 10.72
CA TRP A 53 2.89 -1.38 11.16
C TRP A 53 1.91 -1.83 10.09
N ILE A 54 0.80 -2.44 10.54
CA ILE A 54 -0.30 -2.87 9.67
C ILE A 54 -1.64 -2.43 10.27
N SER A 55 -2.66 -2.24 9.44
CA SER A 55 -4.04 -2.03 9.93
C SER A 55 -4.46 -3.19 10.83
N ALA A 56 -4.95 -2.89 12.04
CA ALA A 56 -5.28 -3.93 13.04
C ALA A 56 -6.38 -4.90 12.58
N ASN A 57 -7.22 -4.49 11.62
CA ASN A 57 -8.30 -5.30 11.05
C ASN A 57 -7.91 -6.00 9.73
N TRP A 58 -6.62 -6.12 9.39
CA TRP A 58 -6.15 -6.64 8.10
C TRP A 58 -6.71 -8.02 7.72
N GLN A 59 -7.06 -8.85 8.71
CA GLN A 59 -7.65 -10.18 8.47
C GLN A 59 -9.16 -10.13 8.18
N LYS A 60 -9.87 -9.13 8.73
CA LYS A 60 -11.34 -9.06 8.79
C LYS A 60 -11.91 -7.81 8.13
N ASP A 61 -11.12 -7.11 7.33
CA ASP A 61 -11.62 -5.93 6.62
C ASP A 61 -12.58 -6.36 5.51
N ASP A 62 -13.82 -5.86 5.57
CA ASP A 62 -14.88 -6.21 4.61
C ASP A 62 -14.59 -5.74 3.18
N LEU A 63 -13.71 -4.75 3.04
CA LEU A 63 -13.29 -4.18 1.76
C LEU A 63 -11.98 -4.79 1.25
N GLY A 64 -11.30 -5.58 2.06
CA GLY A 64 -10.01 -6.16 1.74
C GLY A 64 -8.85 -5.17 1.69
N LEU A 65 -9.03 -3.95 2.23
CA LEU A 65 -7.99 -2.91 2.21
C LEU A 65 -7.08 -3.00 3.43
N VAL A 66 -5.78 -3.09 3.18
CA VAL A 66 -4.76 -3.18 4.23
C VAL A 66 -3.74 -2.06 4.04
N GLU A 67 -3.57 -1.23 5.08
CA GLU A 67 -2.51 -0.24 5.13
C GLU A 67 -1.28 -0.83 5.82
N ILE A 68 -0.12 -0.66 5.21
CA ILE A 68 1.18 -1.10 5.74
C ILE A 68 2.15 0.07 5.70
N LEU A 69 2.89 0.26 6.79
CA LEU A 69 3.97 1.22 6.93
C LEU A 69 5.21 0.48 7.41
N LEU A 70 6.29 0.57 6.64
CA LEU A 70 7.57 -0.03 6.96
C LEU A 70 8.63 1.07 6.99
N ALA A 71 9.44 1.12 8.05
CA ALA A 71 10.49 2.09 8.22
C ALA A 71 11.85 1.44 8.42
N ARG A 72 12.89 2.13 7.96
CA ARG A 72 14.30 1.77 8.11
C ARG A 72 15.10 2.93 8.68
N GLN A 73 16.06 2.63 9.52
CA GLN A 73 16.95 3.59 10.15
C GLN A 73 18.10 3.93 9.21
N GLN A 74 18.25 5.21 8.86
CA GLN A 74 19.42 5.69 8.11
C GLN A 74 20.64 5.88 9.03
N PRO A 75 21.86 5.89 8.48
CA PRO A 75 23.07 6.07 9.28
C PRO A 75 23.18 7.42 10.02
N ASP A 76 22.49 8.46 9.54
CA ASP A 76 22.42 9.81 10.09
C ASP A 76 21.27 10.02 11.11
N ASP A 77 20.73 8.92 11.63
CA ASP A 77 19.57 8.85 12.53
C ASP A 77 18.24 9.35 11.93
N ASP A 78 18.21 9.65 10.65
CA ASP A 78 16.98 9.93 9.91
C ASP A 78 16.27 8.63 9.51
N ILE A 79 15.04 8.75 9.07
CA ILE A 79 14.18 7.61 8.70
C ILE A 79 13.89 7.61 7.20
N CYS A 80 14.05 6.42 6.60
CA CYS A 80 13.54 6.05 5.29
C CYS A 80 12.32 5.14 5.47
N PHE A 81 11.22 5.39 4.77
CA PHE A 81 10.00 4.61 4.93
C PHE A 81 9.27 4.37 3.61
N GLY A 82 8.47 3.31 3.60
CA GLY A 82 7.52 2.98 2.55
C GLY A 82 6.12 2.79 3.12
N VAL A 83 5.12 3.27 2.39
CA VAL A 83 3.70 3.13 2.72
C VAL A 83 3.02 2.39 1.58
N TYR A 84 2.23 1.38 1.92
CA TYR A 84 1.60 0.48 0.97
C TYR A 84 0.12 0.33 1.29
N LEU A 85 -0.74 0.51 0.29
CA LEU A 85 -2.16 0.19 0.36
C LEU A 85 -2.41 -1.04 -0.49
N VAL A 86 -2.67 -2.14 0.17
CA VAL A 86 -3.01 -3.42 -0.46
C VAL A 86 -4.51 -3.58 -0.56
N ASP A 87 -4.99 -3.96 -1.74
CA ASP A 87 -6.33 -4.50 -1.97
C ASP A 87 -6.21 -6.02 -2.12
N LYS A 88 -6.51 -6.74 -1.03
CA LYS A 88 -6.43 -8.20 -1.00
C LYS A 88 -7.44 -8.89 -1.91
N TYR A 89 -8.51 -8.18 -2.27
CA TYR A 89 -9.63 -8.84 -2.94
C TYR A 89 -9.57 -8.76 -4.45
N CYS A 90 -8.84 -7.77 -5.04
CA CYS A 90 -8.82 -7.63 -6.49
C CYS A 90 -7.52 -7.04 -7.04
N LEU A 91 -7.19 -5.79 -6.66
CA LEU A 91 -6.20 -4.99 -7.39
C LEU A 91 -4.77 -5.10 -6.85
N GLY A 92 -4.53 -5.91 -5.79
CA GLY A 92 -3.20 -6.10 -5.24
C GLY A 92 -2.63 -4.83 -4.62
N LEU A 93 -1.42 -4.43 -4.97
CA LEU A 93 -0.81 -3.19 -4.48
C LEU A 93 -1.41 -1.97 -5.18
N LYS A 94 -2.47 -1.45 -4.59
CA LYS A 94 -3.31 -0.40 -5.18
C LYS A 94 -2.71 1.00 -5.12
N ASN A 95 -1.91 1.28 -4.09
CA ASN A 95 -1.20 2.55 -3.96
C ASN A 95 0.03 2.38 -3.08
N THR A 96 1.12 3.09 -3.40
CA THR A 96 2.33 3.10 -2.59
C THR A 96 3.11 4.40 -2.77
N PHE A 97 3.94 4.72 -1.80
CA PHE A 97 4.98 5.73 -1.92
C PHE A 97 6.08 5.47 -0.89
N ALA A 98 7.26 6.02 -1.14
CA ALA A 98 8.37 6.00 -0.20
C ALA A 98 8.96 7.40 -0.06
N ASN A 99 9.58 7.67 1.09
CA ASN A 99 10.34 8.89 1.32
C ASN A 99 11.50 8.62 2.30
N ALA A 100 12.43 9.59 2.41
CA ALA A 100 13.61 9.49 3.24
C ALA A 100 14.03 10.85 3.80
N GLY A 101 14.94 10.87 4.77
CA GLY A 101 15.43 12.09 5.41
C GLY A 101 14.40 12.70 6.36
N PHE A 102 13.69 11.86 7.12
CA PHE A 102 12.74 12.30 8.12
C PHE A 102 13.33 12.08 9.52
N SER A 103 13.42 13.13 10.33
CA SER A 103 13.72 12.96 11.74
C SER A 103 12.64 12.12 12.43
N HIS A 104 12.97 11.44 13.53
CA HIS A 104 12.02 10.62 14.30
C HIS A 104 10.72 11.36 14.64
N THR A 105 10.82 12.60 15.14
CA THR A 105 9.65 13.41 15.50
C THR A 105 8.77 13.71 14.29
N ARG A 106 9.38 14.07 13.17
CA ARG A 106 8.66 14.37 11.94
C ARG A 106 8.00 13.11 11.37
N TYR A 107 8.69 11.98 11.34
CA TYR A 107 8.15 10.71 10.90
C TYR A 107 6.94 10.29 11.73
N GLN A 108 7.03 10.36 13.07
CA GLN A 108 5.92 10.01 13.94
C GLN A 108 4.69 10.87 13.72
N ASN A 109 4.86 12.19 13.63
CA ASN A 109 3.74 13.13 13.53
C ASN A 109 3.15 13.23 12.14
N GLU A 110 4.00 13.29 11.11
CA GLU A 110 3.55 13.54 9.73
C GLU A 110 3.27 12.25 8.94
N VAL A 111 3.83 11.10 9.36
CA VAL A 111 3.68 9.83 8.65
C VAL A 111 2.87 8.84 9.47
N ARG A 112 3.48 8.26 10.53
CA ARG A 112 2.86 7.17 11.28
C ARG A 112 1.49 7.51 11.83
N ASN A 113 1.32 8.67 12.49
CA ASN A 113 0.04 9.07 13.06
C ASN A 113 -0.99 9.47 12.01
N ARG A 114 -0.56 9.93 10.83
CA ARG A 114 -1.49 10.30 9.74
C ARG A 114 -1.95 9.11 8.92
N ILE A 115 -1.06 8.16 8.63
CA ILE A 115 -1.43 6.96 7.87
C ILE A 115 -2.56 6.21 8.58
N PHE A 116 -2.44 6.00 9.87
CA PHE A 116 -3.40 5.25 10.67
C PHE A 116 -4.41 6.12 11.45
N HIS A 117 -4.66 7.34 10.99
CA HIS A 117 -5.59 8.25 11.68
C HIS A 117 -7.04 7.71 11.72
N GLU A 118 -7.48 7.05 10.64
CA GLU A 118 -8.84 6.52 10.55
C GLU A 118 -8.93 5.02 10.87
N THR A 119 -7.81 4.33 10.86
CA THR A 119 -7.72 2.88 11.14
C THR A 119 -6.86 2.65 12.38
N LYS A 120 -7.26 1.70 13.22
CA LYS A 120 -6.35 1.23 14.27
C LYS A 120 -5.17 0.52 13.61
N ARG A 121 -3.99 0.70 14.18
CA ARG A 121 -2.77 0.02 13.76
C ARG A 121 -2.30 -0.98 14.81
N GLN A 122 -1.53 -1.95 14.38
CA GLN A 122 -0.76 -2.85 15.23
C GLN A 122 0.64 -3.01 14.64
N GLU A 123 1.61 -3.26 15.49
CA GLU A 123 2.93 -3.72 15.02
C GLU A 123 2.79 -5.09 14.36
N CYS A 124 3.59 -5.35 13.37
CA CYS A 124 3.65 -6.65 12.72
C CYS A 124 5.08 -7.04 12.38
N PRO A 125 5.35 -8.36 12.30
CA PRO A 125 6.60 -8.85 11.74
C PRO A 125 6.80 -8.35 10.32
N VAL A 126 8.04 -8.03 9.96
CA VAL A 126 8.38 -7.54 8.62
C VAL A 126 8.06 -8.59 7.56
N GLU A 127 8.18 -9.86 7.89
CA GLU A 127 7.85 -11.02 7.05
C GLU A 127 6.36 -10.99 6.64
N LEU A 128 5.46 -10.69 7.59
CA LEU A 128 4.02 -10.57 7.30
C LEU A 128 3.74 -9.44 6.31
N ALA A 129 4.32 -8.27 6.56
CA ALA A 129 4.13 -7.11 5.68
C ALA A 129 4.68 -7.39 4.27
N HIS A 130 5.86 -7.96 4.21
CA HIS A 130 6.55 -8.33 2.98
C HIS A 130 5.73 -9.34 2.17
N GLN A 131 5.34 -10.46 2.80
CA GLN A 131 4.53 -11.49 2.18
C GLN A 131 3.18 -10.94 1.71
N MET A 132 2.49 -10.12 2.53
CA MET A 132 1.22 -9.50 2.16
C MET A 132 1.35 -8.64 0.89
N ILE A 133 2.40 -7.82 0.78
CA ILE A 133 2.60 -6.96 -0.38
C ILE A 133 2.89 -7.79 -1.63
N TYR A 134 3.87 -8.69 -1.58
CA TYR A 134 4.27 -9.45 -2.77
C TYR A 134 3.21 -10.45 -3.20
N ALA A 135 2.58 -11.18 -2.27
CA ALA A 135 1.52 -12.11 -2.60
C ALA A 135 0.26 -11.40 -3.16
N SER A 136 -0.05 -10.18 -2.70
CA SER A 136 -1.13 -9.39 -3.28
C SER A 136 -0.84 -8.97 -4.73
N ILE A 137 0.41 -8.61 -5.04
CA ILE A 137 0.84 -8.30 -6.40
C ILE A 137 0.69 -9.53 -7.29
N GLU A 138 1.13 -10.71 -6.82
CA GLU A 138 0.99 -11.97 -7.55
C GLU A 138 -0.46 -12.36 -7.80
N TYR A 139 -1.30 -12.21 -6.78
CA TYR A 139 -2.72 -12.45 -6.91
C TYR A 139 -3.34 -11.58 -8.00
N ALA A 140 -3.10 -10.28 -7.96
CA ALA A 140 -3.64 -9.33 -8.94
C ALA A 140 -3.09 -9.57 -10.35
N ALA A 141 -1.83 -9.99 -10.48
CA ALA A 141 -1.20 -10.32 -11.75
C ALA A 141 -1.90 -11.47 -12.49
N GLN A 142 -2.54 -12.41 -11.79
CA GLN A 142 -3.35 -13.48 -12.41
C GLN A 142 -4.51 -12.92 -13.22
N PHE A 143 -4.98 -11.72 -12.87
CA PHE A 143 -6.06 -11.01 -13.57
C PHE A 143 -5.52 -9.89 -14.48
N GLY A 144 -4.19 -9.81 -14.66
CA GLY A 144 -3.55 -8.82 -15.53
C GLY A 144 -3.49 -7.41 -14.93
N PHE A 145 -3.57 -7.27 -13.60
CA PHE A 145 -3.35 -6.01 -12.91
C PHE A 145 -1.88 -5.87 -12.48
N GLU A 146 -1.35 -4.69 -12.68
CA GLU A 146 0.01 -4.33 -12.26
C GLU A 146 -0.04 -3.53 -10.94
N PRO A 147 1.02 -3.58 -10.12
CA PRO A 147 1.11 -2.76 -8.93
C PRO A 147 1.15 -1.26 -9.28
N ASP A 148 0.84 -0.40 -8.29
CA ASP A 148 1.01 1.05 -8.43
C ASP A 148 2.40 1.38 -8.97
N LYS A 149 2.49 2.30 -9.93
CA LYS A 149 3.73 2.69 -10.64
C LYS A 149 4.89 3.11 -9.71
N ASP A 150 4.54 3.69 -8.55
CA ASP A 150 5.53 4.16 -7.58
C ASP A 150 6.16 2.99 -6.81
N PHE A 151 5.69 1.75 -7.03
CA PHE A 151 6.34 0.54 -6.54
C PHE A 151 7.75 0.38 -7.15
N ALA A 152 7.99 0.89 -8.33
CA ALA A 152 9.32 0.95 -8.92
C ALA A 152 10.38 1.60 -8.00
N LEU A 153 9.94 2.51 -7.10
CA LEU A 153 10.80 3.12 -6.10
C LEU A 153 10.58 2.54 -4.70
N SER A 154 9.34 2.40 -4.25
CA SER A 154 9.03 1.97 -2.88
C SER A 154 9.47 0.55 -2.56
N GLN A 155 9.63 -0.33 -3.57
CA GLN A 155 10.15 -1.68 -3.40
C GLN A 155 11.55 -1.75 -2.74
N TYR A 156 12.34 -0.70 -2.83
CA TYR A 156 13.67 -0.66 -2.20
C TYR A 156 13.63 -0.51 -0.68
N VAL A 157 12.48 -0.13 -0.12
CA VAL A 157 12.28 -0.15 1.34
C VAL A 157 12.00 -1.57 1.85
N LEU A 158 11.42 -2.43 0.99
CA LEU A 158 11.25 -3.87 1.26
C LEU A 158 12.58 -4.61 1.10
N ALA A 159 12.70 -5.79 1.71
CA ALA A 159 13.72 -6.75 1.33
C ALA A 159 13.48 -7.24 -0.11
N PRO A 160 14.48 -7.76 -0.82
CA PRO A 160 14.27 -8.47 -2.08
C PRO A 160 13.24 -9.58 -1.92
N ARG A 161 12.47 -9.81 -2.98
CA ARG A 161 11.53 -10.93 -2.99
C ARG A 161 12.25 -12.25 -2.81
N GLY A 162 11.70 -13.13 -1.97
CA GLY A 162 12.29 -14.44 -1.66
C GLY A 162 13.46 -14.40 -0.67
N GLU A 163 13.82 -13.25 -0.11
CA GLU A 163 14.86 -13.12 0.93
C GLU A 163 14.32 -13.42 2.33
N LEU A 164 13.05 -13.05 2.59
CA LEU A 164 12.39 -13.32 3.88
C LEU A 164 11.50 -14.56 3.78
N GLU A 165 11.33 -15.23 4.92
CA GLU A 165 10.40 -16.35 5.02
C GLU A 165 8.96 -15.92 4.79
N GLU A 166 8.12 -16.82 4.27
CA GLU A 166 6.71 -16.58 3.97
C GLU A 166 5.80 -17.54 4.77
N PRO A 167 5.81 -17.48 6.12
CA PRO A 167 5.16 -18.49 6.97
C PRO A 167 3.63 -18.28 7.10
N TYR A 168 3.08 -17.18 6.57
CA TYR A 168 1.69 -16.81 6.80
C TYR A 168 0.76 -17.40 5.74
N GLN A 169 -0.35 -17.98 6.19
CA GLN A 169 -1.44 -18.35 5.29
C GLN A 169 -2.29 -17.11 5.00
N LEU A 170 -2.09 -16.50 3.84
CA LEU A 170 -2.82 -15.32 3.39
C LEU A 170 -3.92 -15.73 2.42
N THR A 171 -5.09 -15.12 2.58
CA THR A 171 -6.24 -15.34 1.69
C THR A 171 -6.48 -14.10 0.85
N PHE A 172 -6.58 -14.30 -0.46
CA PHE A 172 -6.90 -13.26 -1.44
C PHE A 172 -8.23 -13.56 -2.12
N GLY A 173 -8.87 -12.51 -2.65
CA GLY A 173 -10.23 -12.62 -3.15
C GLY A 173 -11.28 -12.69 -2.02
N LYS A 174 -12.54 -12.60 -2.40
CA LYS A 174 -13.68 -12.76 -1.50
C LYS A 174 -14.52 -13.94 -1.98
N ASN A 175 -14.78 -14.91 -1.09
CA ASN A 175 -15.49 -16.14 -1.47
C ASN A 175 -14.85 -16.89 -2.65
N GLY A 176 -13.52 -16.90 -2.73
CA GLY A 176 -12.76 -17.57 -3.79
C GLY A 176 -12.73 -16.85 -5.14
N LYS A 177 -13.22 -15.62 -5.23
CA LYS A 177 -13.27 -14.82 -6.46
C LYS A 177 -12.65 -13.44 -6.25
N PRO A 178 -12.16 -12.78 -7.31
CA PRO A 178 -11.87 -11.35 -7.26
C PRO A 178 -13.12 -10.56 -6.90
N PHE A 179 -13.00 -9.65 -5.95
CA PHE A 179 -14.07 -8.74 -5.56
C PHE A 179 -13.60 -7.30 -5.67
N PHE A 180 -14.00 -6.65 -6.75
CA PHE A 180 -13.62 -5.27 -7.01
C PHE A 180 -14.54 -4.28 -6.31
N VAL A 181 -13.98 -3.40 -5.48
CA VAL A 181 -14.70 -2.26 -4.90
C VAL A 181 -14.16 -0.97 -5.53
N ALA A 182 -15.03 -0.28 -6.27
CA ALA A 182 -14.63 0.91 -7.00
C ALA A 182 -14.20 2.06 -6.09
N GLY A 183 -12.98 2.54 -6.28
CA GLY A 183 -12.43 3.72 -5.64
C GLY A 183 -12.63 4.99 -6.49
N PRO A 184 -12.34 6.17 -5.91
CA PRO A 184 -12.62 7.46 -6.56
C PRO A 184 -11.76 7.77 -7.79
N HIS A 185 -10.66 7.04 -7.95
CA HIS A 185 -9.71 7.22 -9.06
C HIS A 185 -9.59 5.98 -9.95
N ASP A 186 -10.43 4.98 -9.71
CA ASP A 186 -10.41 3.75 -10.49
C ASP A 186 -11.13 3.96 -11.82
N ASN A 187 -10.53 3.48 -12.90
CA ASN A 187 -11.22 3.36 -14.16
C ASN A 187 -12.05 2.06 -14.15
N VAL A 188 -13.29 2.18 -13.64
CA VAL A 188 -14.19 1.06 -13.41
C VAL A 188 -14.41 0.24 -14.69
N ALA A 189 -14.72 0.90 -15.80
CA ALA A 189 -14.99 0.23 -17.07
C ALA A 189 -13.77 -0.60 -17.55
N ARG A 190 -12.55 -0.05 -17.41
CA ARG A 190 -11.32 -0.77 -17.76
C ARG A 190 -11.09 -1.99 -16.85
N ILE A 191 -11.31 -1.83 -15.54
CA ILE A 191 -11.11 -2.90 -14.57
C ILE A 191 -12.10 -4.03 -14.80
N LEU A 192 -13.39 -3.72 -14.97
CA LEU A 192 -14.41 -4.72 -15.23
C LEU A 192 -14.16 -5.45 -16.55
N LYS A 193 -13.80 -4.73 -17.62
CA LYS A 193 -13.42 -5.34 -18.90
C LYS A 193 -12.22 -6.29 -18.76
N GLN A 194 -11.26 -5.92 -17.89
CA GLN A 194 -10.10 -6.77 -17.63
C GLN A 194 -10.51 -8.03 -16.86
N LEU A 195 -11.34 -7.91 -15.82
CA LEU A 195 -11.86 -9.05 -15.07
C LEU A 195 -12.71 -9.97 -15.93
N GLU A 196 -13.57 -9.42 -16.78
CA GLU A 196 -14.36 -10.18 -17.75
C GLU A 196 -13.48 -11.04 -18.65
N LYS A 197 -12.36 -10.46 -19.12
CA LYS A 197 -11.41 -11.15 -20.01
C LYS A 197 -10.60 -12.24 -19.27
N THR A 198 -10.20 -12.01 -18.00
CA THR A 198 -9.24 -12.88 -17.32
C THR A 198 -9.87 -13.86 -16.35
N ALA A 199 -10.89 -13.45 -15.61
CA ALA A 199 -11.64 -14.32 -14.71
C ALA A 199 -12.82 -14.98 -15.42
N GLY A 200 -13.40 -14.30 -16.42
CA GLY A 200 -14.59 -14.74 -17.14
C GLY A 200 -15.91 -14.33 -16.46
N PRO A 201 -17.03 -14.37 -17.22
CA PRO A 201 -18.35 -14.00 -16.70
C PRO A 201 -18.74 -14.81 -15.46
N GLY A 202 -19.23 -14.11 -14.41
CA GLY A 202 -19.68 -14.75 -13.16
C GLY A 202 -18.57 -15.26 -12.23
N ASN A 203 -17.31 -15.14 -12.62
CA ASN A 203 -16.16 -15.55 -11.79
C ASN A 203 -15.51 -14.38 -11.06
N TYR A 204 -16.13 -13.23 -11.03
CA TYR A 204 -15.76 -12.08 -10.22
C TYR A 204 -17.00 -11.35 -9.71
N ASP A 205 -16.85 -10.65 -8.61
CA ASP A 205 -17.89 -9.79 -8.07
C ASP A 205 -17.39 -8.34 -8.01
N TYR A 206 -18.30 -7.38 -8.02
CA TYR A 206 -17.91 -5.97 -7.89
C TYR A 206 -18.96 -5.13 -7.21
N PHE A 207 -18.49 -4.00 -6.68
CA PHE A 207 -19.31 -2.95 -6.11
C PHE A 207 -18.89 -1.60 -6.70
N ALA A 208 -19.69 -1.07 -7.61
CA ALA A 208 -19.42 0.19 -8.29
C ALA A 208 -20.67 1.10 -8.29
N PRO A 209 -20.52 2.45 -8.38
CA PRO A 209 -21.63 3.36 -8.56
C PRO A 209 -22.35 3.13 -9.88
N LEU A 210 -23.69 3.29 -9.87
CA LEU A 210 -24.51 3.19 -11.08
C LEU A 210 -24.18 4.29 -12.13
N ASP A 211 -23.64 5.41 -11.67
CA ASP A 211 -23.29 6.57 -12.52
C ASP A 211 -21.93 6.42 -13.24
N THR A 212 -21.34 5.23 -13.21
CA THR A 212 -19.98 4.99 -13.75
C THR A 212 -20.00 4.20 -15.08
N PHE A 213 -21.18 3.93 -15.65
CA PHE A 213 -21.39 3.19 -16.90
C PHE A 213 -21.91 4.09 -18.01
#